data_9cae685037bb0bba8cfe15737c7bac6d
#
_entry.id   9cae685037bb0bba8cfe15737c7bac6d
#
_cell.length_a   1.000
_cell.length_b   1.000
_cell.length_c   1.000
_cell.angle_alpha   90.00
_cell.angle_beta   90.00
_cell.angle_gamma   90.00
#
_symmetry.space_group_name_H-M   'P 1'
#
loop_
_entity.id
_entity.type
_entity.pdbx_description
1 polymer ?
#
loop_
_entity_poly.entity_id
_entity_poly.type
_entity_poly.pdbx_seq_one_letter_code
_entity_poly.pdbx_strand_id
1 'polypeptide(L)'
;MTKVKVAGFGVSLDGFAAGTTQSLGHPLGLRGEEVFQWVFPTRTFRQMLGKEGGETGLDDRFARRAMEGFGAFILGRNMFGPVRGEWPDDQWKGWWGDNPPYHAPTFVLTHYPRPPIEMLGGTTFHFVSDGILHALQKAREAAGAKDVKIGGGVETVRQYVQAGCVDEIHLAFAPIALGQGESLLSGLDLRALGYRTVEHVPTDRATHIVLAK
;
A
#
# COMPACT_ATOMS: atom_id res chain seq x y z
N MET A 1 6.76 -20.77 -3.05
CA MET A 1 6.86 -20.01 -1.79
C MET A 1 6.01 -18.75 -1.92
N THR A 2 5.27 -18.38 -0.89
CA THR A 2 4.49 -17.15 -0.79
C THR A 2 5.42 -15.94 -0.86
N LYS A 3 5.20 -15.04 -1.81
CA LYS A 3 5.98 -13.81 -1.94
C LYS A 3 5.41 -12.67 -1.08
N VAL A 4 6.28 -11.78 -0.65
CA VAL A 4 5.92 -10.51 0.00
C VAL A 4 6.14 -9.39 -1.00
N LYS A 5 5.11 -8.63 -1.30
CA LYS A 5 5.15 -7.63 -2.36
C LYS A 5 4.70 -6.25 -1.89
N VAL A 6 5.36 -5.23 -2.39
CA VAL A 6 4.83 -3.86 -2.47
C VAL A 6 4.29 -3.68 -3.88
N ALA A 7 3.02 -3.38 -4.04
CA ALA A 7 2.39 -3.34 -5.35
C ALA A 7 1.50 -2.11 -5.54
N GLY A 8 1.71 -1.38 -6.64
CA GLY A 8 0.95 -0.19 -6.99
C GLY A 8 1.29 1.04 -6.14
N PHE A 9 2.56 1.19 -5.74
CA PHE A 9 2.99 2.29 -4.88
C PHE A 9 3.34 3.52 -5.73
N GLY A 10 2.53 4.59 -5.60
CA GLY A 10 2.77 5.85 -6.29
C GLY A 10 3.93 6.62 -5.69
N VAL A 11 4.79 7.18 -6.55
CA VAL A 11 5.99 7.94 -6.15
C VAL A 11 6.18 9.11 -7.11
N SER A 12 6.50 10.29 -6.60
CA SER A 12 6.91 11.44 -7.41
C SER A 12 8.33 11.26 -7.97
N LEU A 13 8.72 12.02 -8.98
CA LEU A 13 10.07 11.98 -9.56
C LEU A 13 11.16 12.31 -8.53
N ASP A 14 10.85 13.11 -7.53
CA ASP A 14 11.76 13.46 -6.43
C ASP A 14 11.67 12.52 -5.22
N GLY A 15 10.96 11.37 -5.36
CA GLY A 15 11.02 10.25 -4.44
C GLY A 15 10.03 10.28 -3.27
N PHE A 16 9.02 11.16 -3.29
CA PHE A 16 7.99 11.22 -2.27
C PHE A 16 6.75 10.39 -2.67
N ALA A 17 6.19 9.66 -1.73
CA ALA A 17 5.01 8.83 -1.95
C ALA A 17 3.78 9.31 -1.16
N ALA A 18 3.93 10.32 -0.35
CA ALA A 18 2.86 11.07 0.30
C ALA A 18 3.33 12.50 0.52
N GLY A 19 2.39 13.45 0.57
CA GLY A 19 2.64 14.82 0.92
C GLY A 19 2.77 15.03 2.44
N THR A 20 2.96 16.28 2.83
CA THR A 20 2.95 16.70 4.25
C THR A 20 1.52 16.85 4.78
N THR A 21 1.37 16.94 6.10
CA THR A 21 0.10 17.30 6.76
C THR A 21 -1.05 16.34 6.44
N GLN A 22 -0.81 15.03 6.59
CA GLN A 22 -1.85 14.03 6.47
C GLN A 22 -2.95 14.25 7.52
N SER A 23 -4.21 14.19 7.08
CA SER A 23 -5.40 14.42 7.90
C SER A 23 -6.61 13.70 7.30
N LEU A 24 -7.77 13.80 7.97
CA LEU A 24 -9.04 13.29 7.41
C LEU A 24 -9.40 13.94 6.07
N GLY A 25 -9.12 15.22 5.90
CA GLY A 25 -9.36 15.93 4.65
C GLY A 25 -8.28 15.69 3.58
N HIS A 26 -7.10 15.26 3.99
CA HIS A 26 -5.95 15.01 3.11
C HIS A 26 -5.26 13.69 3.51
N PRO A 27 -5.86 12.53 3.18
CA PRO A 27 -5.36 11.23 3.64
C PRO A 27 -3.95 10.92 3.16
N LEU A 28 -3.57 11.41 1.99
CA LEU A 28 -2.23 11.29 1.41
C LEU A 28 -1.35 12.54 1.61
N GLY A 29 -1.80 13.47 2.46
CA GLY A 29 -1.13 14.76 2.66
C GLY A 29 -1.37 15.74 1.51
N LEU A 30 -0.84 16.97 1.67
CA LEU A 30 -0.96 18.03 0.66
C LEU A 30 -0.32 17.57 -0.65
N ARG A 31 -1.06 17.67 -1.77
CA ARG A 31 -0.67 17.22 -3.11
C ARG A 31 -0.38 15.71 -3.23
N GLY A 32 -0.46 14.92 -2.14
CA GLY A 32 -0.13 13.50 -2.15
C GLY A 32 -1.00 12.65 -3.09
N GLU A 33 -2.22 13.09 -3.40
CA GLU A 33 -3.09 12.41 -4.37
C GLU A 33 -2.55 12.48 -5.82
N GLU A 34 -1.67 13.45 -6.11
CA GLU A 34 -1.11 13.62 -7.46
C GLU A 34 -0.26 12.41 -7.88
N VAL A 35 0.38 11.70 -6.95
CA VAL A 35 1.16 10.48 -7.27
C VAL A 35 0.30 9.28 -7.62
N PHE A 36 -1.02 9.36 -7.43
CA PHE A 36 -1.99 8.30 -7.73
C PHE A 36 -2.90 8.62 -8.93
N GLN A 37 -2.64 9.69 -9.68
CA GLN A 37 -3.44 10.07 -10.86
C GLN A 37 -3.43 9.00 -11.96
N TRP A 38 -2.46 8.09 -11.96
CA TRP A 38 -2.40 6.97 -12.88
C TRP A 38 -3.46 5.90 -12.57
N VAL A 39 -3.83 5.70 -11.31
CA VAL A 39 -4.75 4.63 -10.90
C VAL A 39 -6.20 5.06 -10.86
N PHE A 40 -6.50 6.31 -10.49
CA PHE A 40 -7.87 6.78 -10.29
C PHE A 40 -8.81 6.61 -11.48
N PRO A 41 -8.41 6.84 -12.75
CA PRO A 41 -9.28 6.64 -13.90
C PRO A 41 -9.43 5.18 -14.32
N THR A 42 -8.63 4.24 -13.79
CA THR A 42 -8.64 2.84 -14.19
C THR A 42 -9.96 2.15 -13.85
N ARG A 43 -10.32 1.15 -14.66
CA ARG A 43 -11.49 0.30 -14.39
C ARG A 43 -11.38 -0.38 -13.03
N THR A 44 -10.21 -0.93 -12.73
CA THR A 44 -9.95 -1.60 -11.44
C THR A 44 -10.24 -0.70 -10.26
N PHE A 45 -9.72 0.54 -10.26
CA PHE A 45 -9.95 1.46 -9.14
C PHE A 45 -11.42 1.88 -9.03
N ARG A 46 -12.10 2.11 -10.16
CA ARG A 46 -13.54 2.42 -10.15
C ARG A 46 -14.35 1.27 -9.57
N GLN A 47 -14.03 0.03 -9.92
CA GLN A 47 -14.70 -1.16 -9.36
C GLN A 47 -14.47 -1.29 -7.85
N MET A 48 -13.27 -0.96 -7.34
CA MET A 48 -13.00 -0.90 -5.88
C MET A 48 -13.91 0.09 -5.16
N LEU A 49 -14.37 1.14 -5.86
CA LEU A 49 -15.32 2.13 -5.35
C LEU A 49 -16.79 1.77 -5.64
N GLY A 50 -17.08 0.57 -6.16
CA GLY A 50 -18.43 0.18 -6.57
C GLY A 50 -18.97 0.93 -7.78
N LYS A 51 -18.10 1.52 -8.62
CA LYS A 51 -18.46 2.30 -9.81
C LYS A 51 -18.20 1.50 -11.09
N GLU A 52 -19.08 1.66 -12.08
CA GLU A 52 -18.90 1.08 -13.41
C GLU A 52 -17.97 1.91 -14.30
N GLY A 53 -17.50 1.30 -15.42
CA GLY A 53 -16.65 1.94 -16.41
C GLY A 53 -15.20 2.07 -15.93
N GLY A 54 -14.50 3.05 -16.47
CA GLY A 54 -13.07 3.29 -16.25
C GLY A 54 -12.20 2.89 -17.43
N GLU A 55 -11.00 3.43 -17.45
CA GLU A 55 -10.02 3.18 -18.51
C GLU A 55 -9.43 1.76 -18.37
N THR A 56 -9.15 1.16 -19.51
CA THR A 56 -8.41 -0.10 -19.61
C THR A 56 -7.09 0.16 -20.32
N GLY A 57 -6.09 -0.67 -20.07
CA GLY A 57 -4.78 -0.50 -20.69
C GLY A 57 -3.67 -0.88 -19.72
N LEU A 58 -2.51 -0.26 -19.89
CA LEU A 58 -1.33 -0.59 -19.09
C LEU A 58 -1.50 -0.20 -17.62
N ASP A 59 -2.01 1.00 -17.35
CA ASP A 59 -2.26 1.46 -15.98
C ASP A 59 -3.27 0.54 -15.27
N ASP A 60 -4.39 0.18 -15.93
CA ASP A 60 -5.38 -0.73 -15.36
C ASP A 60 -4.82 -2.14 -15.12
N ARG A 61 -3.93 -2.64 -16.02
CA ARG A 61 -3.22 -3.90 -15.80
C ARG A 61 -2.39 -3.87 -14.53
N PHE A 62 -1.66 -2.79 -14.29
CA PHE A 62 -0.87 -2.61 -13.07
C PHE A 62 -1.76 -2.40 -11.84
N ALA A 63 -2.85 -1.66 -11.94
CA ALA A 63 -3.84 -1.49 -10.88
C ALA A 63 -4.43 -2.84 -10.45
N ARG A 64 -4.81 -3.69 -11.40
CA ARG A 64 -5.32 -5.03 -11.15
C ARG A 64 -4.27 -5.93 -10.49
N ARG A 65 -3.03 -5.97 -11.01
CA ARG A 65 -1.90 -6.70 -10.40
C ARG A 65 -1.63 -6.25 -8.95
N ALA A 66 -1.92 -5.00 -8.63
CA ALA A 66 -1.76 -4.48 -7.29
C ALA A 66 -2.83 -4.95 -6.30
N MET A 67 -3.91 -5.57 -6.76
CA MET A 67 -5.01 -6.04 -5.90
C MET A 67 -5.23 -7.54 -5.96
N GLU A 68 -4.85 -8.21 -7.04
CA GLU A 68 -5.09 -9.64 -7.25
C GLU A 68 -3.95 -10.52 -6.73
N GLY A 69 -4.30 -11.74 -6.32
CA GLY A 69 -3.31 -12.77 -5.94
C GLY A 69 -2.83 -12.70 -4.49
N PHE A 70 -3.34 -11.76 -3.71
CA PHE A 70 -2.99 -11.62 -2.29
C PHE A 70 -3.96 -12.36 -1.38
N GLY A 71 -3.43 -13.02 -0.36
CA GLY A 71 -4.20 -13.71 0.67
C GLY A 71 -4.19 -12.98 2.01
N ALA A 72 -3.32 -11.99 2.17
CA ALA A 72 -3.29 -11.11 3.33
C ALA A 72 -2.63 -9.76 2.98
N PHE A 73 -2.95 -8.75 3.78
CA PHE A 73 -2.43 -7.39 3.65
C PHE A 73 -1.79 -6.93 4.96
N ILE A 74 -0.76 -6.08 4.85
CA ILE A 74 -0.18 -5.39 6.00
C ILE A 74 -0.23 -3.89 5.74
N LEU A 75 -0.77 -3.15 6.70
CA LEU A 75 -0.92 -1.69 6.65
C LEU A 75 -0.26 -1.06 7.87
N GLY A 76 0.34 0.10 7.70
CA GLY A 76 0.69 0.96 8.82
C GLY A 76 -0.54 1.67 9.38
N ARG A 77 -0.44 2.17 10.62
CA ARG A 77 -1.53 2.87 11.31
C ARG A 77 -2.13 4.01 10.49
N ASN A 78 -1.31 4.83 9.83
CA ASN A 78 -1.78 5.95 9.02
C ASN A 78 -2.54 5.51 7.76
N MET A 79 -2.16 4.37 7.18
CA MET A 79 -2.88 3.79 6.04
C MET A 79 -4.27 3.29 6.44
N PHE A 80 -4.45 2.85 7.68
CA PHE A 80 -5.76 2.50 8.22
C PHE A 80 -6.56 3.73 8.62
N GLY A 81 -5.91 4.78 9.19
CA GLY A 81 -6.58 6.01 9.58
C GLY A 81 -5.60 7.07 10.09
N PRO A 82 -5.95 8.37 9.98
CA PRO A 82 -5.04 9.48 10.23
C PRO A 82 -4.86 9.78 11.73
N VAL A 83 -5.64 9.14 12.60
CA VAL A 83 -5.57 9.39 14.04
C VAL A 83 -4.32 8.73 14.61
N ARG A 84 -3.45 9.54 15.18
CA ARG A 84 -2.23 9.11 15.88
C ARG A 84 -2.50 8.98 17.37
N GLY A 85 -1.67 8.21 18.08
CA GLY A 85 -1.84 7.95 19.50
C GLY A 85 -2.92 6.93 19.81
N GLU A 86 -3.51 7.05 21.00
CA GLU A 86 -4.62 6.19 21.43
C GLU A 86 -5.83 6.31 20.50
N TRP A 87 -6.66 5.27 20.47
CA TRP A 87 -7.91 5.33 19.73
C TRP A 87 -8.89 6.20 20.50
N PRO A 88 -9.47 7.24 19.89
CA PRO A 88 -10.42 8.09 20.59
C PRO A 88 -11.74 7.34 20.90
N ASP A 89 -12.07 6.40 20.05
CA ASP A 89 -13.23 5.51 20.14
C ASP A 89 -13.05 4.31 19.19
N ASP A 90 -14.05 3.44 19.10
CA ASP A 90 -14.07 2.28 18.22
C ASP A 90 -14.85 2.50 16.92
N GLN A 91 -15.25 3.73 16.61
CA GLN A 91 -16.12 4.01 15.45
C GLN A 91 -15.34 4.01 14.12
N TRP A 92 -14.05 4.36 14.14
CA TRP A 92 -13.24 4.37 12.91
C TRP A 92 -12.93 2.96 12.44
N LYS A 93 -13.38 2.63 11.21
CA LYS A 93 -13.24 1.31 10.58
C LYS A 93 -12.38 1.34 9.30
N GLY A 94 -11.62 2.40 9.06
CA GLY A 94 -10.80 2.58 7.86
C GLY A 94 -11.44 3.52 6.84
N TRP A 95 -10.73 3.75 5.73
CA TRP A 95 -11.10 4.72 4.70
C TRP A 95 -12.16 4.23 3.70
N TRP A 96 -12.42 2.92 3.64
CA TRP A 96 -13.16 2.29 2.56
C TRP A 96 -14.63 1.98 2.89
N GLY A 97 -15.14 2.50 4.03
CA GLY A 97 -16.50 2.19 4.48
C GLY A 97 -16.66 0.73 4.91
N ASP A 98 -17.88 0.19 4.76
CA ASP A 98 -18.23 -1.11 5.32
C ASP A 98 -17.70 -2.31 4.51
N ASN A 99 -17.34 -2.13 3.23
CA ASN A 99 -16.85 -3.19 2.35
C ASN A 99 -15.47 -2.82 1.75
N PRO A 100 -14.38 -2.92 2.54
CA PRO A 100 -13.04 -2.62 2.07
C PRO A 100 -12.57 -3.57 0.95
N PRO A 101 -11.77 -3.09 -0.03
CA PRO A 101 -11.41 -3.85 -1.22
C PRO A 101 -10.35 -4.94 -0.98
N TYR A 102 -9.99 -5.23 0.24
CA TYR A 102 -8.98 -6.24 0.58
C TYR A 102 -9.53 -7.67 0.49
N HIS A 103 -10.78 -7.91 0.92
CA HIS A 103 -11.46 -9.22 0.94
C HIS A 103 -10.59 -10.35 1.53
N ALA A 104 -9.73 -10.01 2.50
CA ALA A 104 -8.77 -10.91 3.14
C ALA A 104 -8.35 -10.36 4.50
N PRO A 105 -7.72 -11.19 5.37
CA PRO A 105 -7.11 -10.73 6.61
C PRO A 105 -6.13 -9.59 6.37
N THR A 106 -6.31 -8.48 7.09
CA THR A 106 -5.53 -7.26 6.94
C THR A 106 -4.94 -6.86 8.29
N PHE A 107 -3.62 -6.86 8.39
CA PHE A 107 -2.88 -6.61 9.63
C PHE A 107 -2.46 -5.15 9.69
N VAL A 108 -2.91 -4.44 10.72
CA VAL A 108 -2.61 -3.02 10.95
C VAL A 108 -1.54 -2.90 12.02
N LEU A 109 -0.35 -2.41 11.63
CA LEU A 109 0.74 -2.12 12.57
C LEU A 109 0.40 -0.88 13.40
N THR A 110 0.41 -1.04 14.72
CA THR A 110 0.07 0.04 15.66
C THR A 110 0.72 -0.19 17.01
N HIS A 111 0.99 0.87 17.76
CA HIS A 111 1.41 0.78 19.17
C HIS A 111 0.22 0.66 20.14
N TYR A 112 -1.00 0.85 19.64
CA TYR A 112 -2.24 0.85 20.43
C TYR A 112 -3.15 -0.27 19.93
N PRO A 113 -3.08 -1.46 20.56
CA PRO A 113 -3.90 -2.61 20.15
C PRO A 113 -5.38 -2.32 20.40
N ARG A 114 -6.22 -2.94 19.60
CA ARG A 114 -7.67 -2.97 19.78
C ARG A 114 -8.22 -4.29 19.24
N PRO A 115 -9.48 -4.65 19.59
CA PRO A 115 -10.11 -5.85 19.06
C PRO A 115 -10.15 -5.86 17.51
N PRO A 116 -10.10 -7.03 16.87
CA PRO A 116 -10.29 -7.13 15.43
C PRO A 116 -11.63 -6.56 14.97
N ILE A 117 -11.67 -6.05 13.75
CA ILE A 117 -12.89 -5.53 13.13
C ILE A 117 -13.22 -6.38 11.91
N GLU A 118 -14.34 -7.08 11.98
CA GLU A 118 -14.90 -7.80 10.82
C GLU A 118 -15.69 -6.83 9.94
N MET A 119 -15.40 -6.86 8.64
CA MET A 119 -16.02 -6.00 7.64
C MET A 119 -16.80 -6.85 6.63
N LEU A 120 -17.69 -6.22 5.89
CA LEU A 120 -18.37 -6.88 4.78
C LEU A 120 -17.35 -7.33 3.71
N GLY A 121 -17.69 -8.33 2.94
CA GLY A 121 -16.85 -8.82 1.84
C GLY A 121 -15.63 -9.63 2.27
N GLY A 122 -15.49 -9.98 3.56
CA GLY A 122 -14.44 -10.89 4.05
C GLY A 122 -13.13 -10.22 4.46
N THR A 123 -13.09 -8.91 4.58
CA THR A 123 -11.96 -8.21 5.21
C THR A 123 -12.09 -8.28 6.72
N THR A 124 -11.02 -8.67 7.42
CA THR A 124 -10.91 -8.54 8.88
C THR A 124 -9.66 -7.75 9.21
N PHE A 125 -9.79 -6.62 9.90
CA PHE A 125 -8.64 -5.87 10.39
C PHE A 125 -8.17 -6.44 11.73
N HIS A 126 -6.89 -6.83 11.77
CA HIS A 126 -6.20 -7.29 12.98
C HIS A 126 -5.15 -6.26 13.39
N PHE A 127 -5.17 -5.81 14.63
CA PHE A 127 -4.24 -4.77 15.11
C PHE A 127 -3.05 -5.43 15.80
N VAL A 128 -1.83 -5.16 15.30
CA VAL A 128 -0.59 -5.83 15.73
C VAL A 128 0.38 -4.81 16.31
N SER A 129 0.78 -5.03 17.57
CA SER A 129 1.73 -4.16 18.29
C SER A 129 3.13 -4.77 18.46
N ASP A 130 3.32 -6.04 18.09
CA ASP A 130 4.55 -6.80 18.33
C ASP A 130 5.60 -6.66 17.21
N GLY A 131 5.47 -5.62 16.41
CA GLY A 131 6.45 -5.26 15.37
C GLY A 131 6.22 -5.93 14.01
N ILE A 132 7.05 -5.52 13.04
CA ILE A 132 6.89 -5.86 11.62
C ILE A 132 7.05 -7.36 11.33
N LEU A 133 7.98 -8.05 12.02
CA LEU A 133 8.23 -9.47 11.77
C LEU A 133 7.09 -10.35 12.27
N HIS A 134 6.50 -10.00 13.41
CA HIS A 134 5.35 -10.72 13.94
C HIS A 134 4.10 -10.52 13.06
N ALA A 135 3.86 -9.29 12.60
CA ALA A 135 2.78 -9.01 11.65
C ALA A 135 2.98 -9.79 10.33
N LEU A 136 4.21 -9.88 9.84
CA LEU A 136 4.53 -10.63 8.62
C LEU A 136 4.30 -12.14 8.80
N GLN A 137 4.70 -12.69 9.93
CA GLN A 137 4.44 -14.10 10.24
C GLN A 137 2.94 -14.40 10.20
N LYS A 138 2.12 -13.63 10.93
CA LYS A 138 0.66 -13.77 10.93
C LYS A 138 0.05 -13.60 9.54
N ALA A 139 0.54 -12.63 8.76
CA ALA A 139 0.06 -12.40 7.41
C ALA A 139 0.38 -13.59 6.47
N ARG A 140 1.57 -14.18 6.57
CA ARG A 140 1.95 -15.38 5.80
C ARG A 140 1.10 -16.58 6.15
N GLU A 141 0.86 -16.81 7.45
CA GLU A 141 -0.02 -17.89 7.92
C GLU A 141 -1.45 -17.72 7.37
N ALA A 142 -2.00 -16.51 7.45
CA ALA A 142 -3.32 -16.19 6.95
C ALA A 142 -3.43 -16.24 5.40
N ALA A 143 -2.36 -15.85 4.69
CA ALA A 143 -2.33 -15.85 3.23
C ALA A 143 -2.33 -17.26 2.62
N GLY A 144 -1.89 -18.27 3.36
CA GLY A 144 -1.78 -19.65 2.87
C GLY A 144 -0.85 -19.76 1.66
N ALA A 145 -1.37 -20.16 0.52
CA ALA A 145 -0.60 -20.30 -0.73
C ALA A 145 -0.51 -19.00 -1.55
N LYS A 146 -1.24 -17.93 -1.16
CA LYS A 146 -1.25 -16.64 -1.85
C LYS A 146 -0.14 -15.72 -1.32
N ASP A 147 0.12 -14.64 -2.06
CA ASP A 147 1.11 -13.64 -1.67
C ASP A 147 0.62 -12.73 -0.54
N VAL A 148 1.54 -12.07 0.15
CA VAL A 148 1.27 -11.02 1.14
C VAL A 148 1.57 -9.67 0.52
N LYS A 149 0.66 -8.70 0.64
CA LYS A 149 0.88 -7.32 0.21
C LYS A 149 1.22 -6.41 1.38
N ILE A 150 2.34 -5.70 1.29
CA ILE A 150 2.61 -4.52 2.11
C ILE A 150 1.93 -3.32 1.44
N GLY A 151 0.79 -2.88 1.99
CA GLY A 151 -0.05 -1.86 1.36
C GLY A 151 0.43 -0.43 1.60
N GLY A 152 1.17 -0.18 2.66
CA GLY A 152 1.67 1.15 3.04
C GLY A 152 1.34 1.48 4.52
N GLY A 153 1.52 2.76 5.09
CA GLY A 153 2.16 3.90 4.45
C GLY A 153 3.65 3.76 4.18
N VAL A 154 4.25 4.87 3.85
CA VAL A 154 5.65 4.98 3.41
C VAL A 154 6.60 4.35 4.42
N GLU A 155 6.52 4.72 5.67
CA GLU A 155 7.41 4.20 6.72
C GLU A 155 7.27 2.68 6.90
N THR A 156 6.06 2.14 6.82
CA THR A 156 5.82 0.71 6.87
C THR A 156 6.52 -0.03 5.72
N VAL A 157 6.38 0.47 4.50
CA VAL A 157 7.08 -0.10 3.34
C VAL A 157 8.59 -0.05 3.53
N ARG A 158 9.13 1.09 3.96
CA ARG A 158 10.56 1.27 4.21
C ARG A 158 11.10 0.25 5.19
N GLN A 159 10.44 0.05 6.35
CA GLN A 159 10.86 -0.91 7.36
C GLN A 159 10.93 -2.33 6.79
N TYR A 160 9.95 -2.79 6.03
CA TYR A 160 9.98 -4.12 5.42
C TYR A 160 11.04 -4.26 4.33
N VAL A 161 11.27 -3.22 3.53
CA VAL A 161 12.34 -3.20 2.51
C VAL A 161 13.72 -3.24 3.16
N GLN A 162 13.96 -2.42 4.19
CA GLN A 162 15.22 -2.39 4.96
C GLN A 162 15.50 -3.71 5.67
N ALA A 163 14.46 -4.36 6.21
CA ALA A 163 14.56 -5.68 6.84
C ALA A 163 14.79 -6.83 5.83
N GLY A 164 14.84 -6.53 4.53
CA GLY A 164 15.04 -7.54 3.49
C GLY A 164 13.84 -8.47 3.26
N CYS A 165 12.67 -8.13 3.80
CA CYS A 165 11.49 -8.98 3.82
C CYS A 165 10.62 -8.92 2.56
N VAL A 166 10.88 -8.00 1.63
CA VAL A 166 10.09 -7.81 0.41
C VAL A 166 10.78 -8.48 -0.77
N ASP A 167 10.06 -9.30 -1.53
CA ASP A 167 10.56 -10.04 -2.70
C ASP A 167 10.40 -9.24 -3.99
N GLU A 168 9.34 -8.43 -4.09
CA GLU A 168 9.00 -7.67 -5.30
C GLU A 168 8.43 -6.30 -4.93
N ILE A 169 8.86 -5.26 -5.64
CA ILE A 169 8.41 -3.88 -5.44
C ILE A 169 7.96 -3.33 -6.80
N HIS A 170 6.68 -2.95 -6.91
CA HIS A 170 6.18 -2.20 -8.04
C HIS A 170 5.94 -0.75 -7.64
N LEU A 171 6.70 0.16 -8.25
CA LEU A 171 6.59 1.61 -8.12
C LEU A 171 5.99 2.22 -9.39
N ALA A 172 5.05 3.14 -9.22
CA ALA A 172 4.50 3.95 -10.29
C ALA A 172 5.00 5.39 -10.11
N PHE A 173 6.02 5.77 -10.89
CA PHE A 173 6.57 7.12 -10.86
C PHE A 173 5.65 8.08 -11.63
N ALA A 174 4.95 8.94 -10.90
CA ALA A 174 4.16 10.02 -11.50
C ALA A 174 5.09 11.13 -12.04
N PRO A 175 4.77 11.76 -13.19
CA PRO A 175 5.61 12.79 -13.80
C PRO A 175 5.48 14.16 -13.11
N ILE A 176 5.63 14.17 -11.78
CA ILE A 176 5.52 15.35 -10.92
C ILE A 176 6.66 15.38 -9.89
N ALA A 177 6.92 16.54 -9.34
CA ALA A 177 7.72 16.73 -8.14
C ALA A 177 6.85 17.29 -7.02
N LEU A 178 6.91 16.68 -5.83
CA LEU A 178 6.18 17.16 -4.65
C LEU A 178 6.99 18.21 -3.87
N GLY A 179 8.32 18.13 -3.93
CA GLY A 179 9.23 19.04 -3.23
C GLY A 179 9.41 18.72 -1.75
N GLN A 180 8.40 18.14 -1.12
CA GLN A 180 8.40 17.74 0.30
C GLN A 180 7.36 16.66 0.56
N GLY A 181 7.53 15.89 1.64
CA GLY A 181 6.60 14.81 1.99
C GLY A 181 7.29 13.62 2.63
N GLU A 182 6.65 12.47 2.58
CA GLU A 182 7.20 11.21 3.05
C GLU A 182 8.03 10.55 1.94
N SER A 183 9.36 10.59 2.08
CA SER A 183 10.28 9.99 1.10
C SER A 183 10.33 8.48 1.23
N LEU A 184 10.04 7.78 0.13
CA LEU A 184 10.10 6.32 0.08
C LEU A 184 11.55 5.82 -0.06
N LEU A 185 12.34 6.44 -0.89
CA LEU A 185 13.62 5.91 -1.36
C LEU A 185 14.85 6.48 -0.64
N SER A 186 14.70 7.58 0.10
CA SER A 186 15.82 8.21 0.81
C SER A 186 16.54 7.23 1.73
N GLY A 187 17.86 7.08 1.56
CA GLY A 187 18.68 6.20 2.39
C GLY A 187 18.50 4.70 2.15
N LEU A 188 17.74 4.28 1.12
CA LEU A 188 17.66 2.88 0.71
C LEU A 188 18.66 2.60 -0.42
N ASP A 189 19.58 1.67 -0.21
CA ASP A 189 20.39 1.09 -1.28
C ASP A 189 19.71 -0.19 -1.79
N LEU A 190 18.79 -0.01 -2.74
CA LEU A 190 18.03 -1.13 -3.30
C LEU A 190 18.92 -2.16 -3.99
N ARG A 191 20.05 -1.74 -4.58
CA ARG A 191 20.99 -2.64 -5.23
C ARG A 191 21.73 -3.50 -4.20
N ALA A 192 22.22 -2.90 -3.11
CA ALA A 192 22.82 -3.63 -2.02
C ALA A 192 21.84 -4.60 -1.34
N LEU A 193 20.54 -4.27 -1.32
CA LEU A 193 19.47 -5.13 -0.85
C LEU A 193 19.09 -6.25 -1.84
N GLY A 194 19.76 -6.34 -3.00
CA GLY A 194 19.59 -7.41 -4.00
C GLY A 194 18.53 -7.14 -5.06
N TYR A 195 17.94 -5.96 -5.10
CA TYR A 195 16.91 -5.65 -6.11
C TYR A 195 17.54 -5.31 -7.47
N ARG A 196 16.87 -5.78 -8.53
CA ARG A 196 17.12 -5.41 -9.92
C ARG A 196 15.81 -5.09 -10.61
N THR A 197 15.84 -4.23 -11.62
CA THR A 197 14.67 -3.95 -12.46
C THR A 197 14.36 -5.19 -13.31
N VAL A 198 13.14 -5.67 -13.22
CA VAL A 198 12.64 -6.81 -13.99
C VAL A 198 11.55 -6.42 -14.99
N GLU A 199 10.90 -5.28 -14.78
CA GLU A 199 9.92 -4.73 -15.72
C GLU A 199 9.99 -3.19 -15.67
N HIS A 200 9.91 -2.54 -16.84
CA HIS A 200 9.86 -1.09 -17.00
C HIS A 200 8.88 -0.74 -18.11
N VAL A 201 7.80 -0.04 -17.78
CA VAL A 201 6.71 0.27 -18.71
C VAL A 201 6.28 1.72 -18.54
N PRO A 202 6.56 2.59 -19.51
CA PRO A 202 6.05 3.96 -19.50
C PRO A 202 4.59 4.00 -19.96
N THR A 203 3.83 4.91 -19.37
CA THR A 203 2.48 5.30 -19.78
C THR A 203 2.38 6.83 -19.81
N ASP A 204 1.25 7.36 -20.21
CA ASP A 204 1.03 8.81 -20.21
C ASP A 204 0.99 9.41 -18.78
N ARG A 205 0.64 8.59 -17.77
CA ARG A 205 0.42 9.07 -16.39
C ARG A 205 1.50 8.61 -15.40
N ALA A 206 2.23 7.56 -15.74
CA ALA A 206 3.28 7.05 -14.86
C ALA A 206 4.34 6.26 -15.62
N THR A 207 5.49 6.10 -15.01
CA THR A 207 6.44 5.07 -15.39
C THR A 207 6.40 3.96 -14.35
N HIS A 208 5.93 2.79 -14.77
CA HIS A 208 5.88 1.61 -13.90
C HIS A 208 7.22 0.89 -13.90
N ILE A 209 7.79 0.71 -12.72
CA ILE A 209 9.04 -0.04 -12.51
C ILE A 209 8.77 -1.17 -11.53
N VAL A 210 9.07 -2.39 -11.94
CA VAL A 210 9.03 -3.55 -11.05
C VAL A 210 10.45 -3.97 -10.73
N LEU A 211 10.75 -4.05 -9.46
CA LEU A 211 12.02 -4.51 -8.91
C LEU A 211 11.81 -5.86 -8.22
N ALA A 212 12.75 -6.79 -8.39
CA ALA A 212 12.72 -8.09 -7.71
C ALA A 212 14.14 -8.52 -7.30
N LYS A 213 14.19 -9.37 -6.28
CA LYS A 213 15.43 -10.07 -5.87
C LYS A 213 15.68 -11.31 -6.73
#